data_e1cf7bc37c5436b97d7ca933466e92ed
#
_entry.id   e1cf7bc37c5436b97d7ca933466e92ed
#
_cell.length_a   1.000
_cell.length_b   1.000
_cell.length_c   1.000
_cell.angle_alpha   90.00
_cell.angle_beta   90.00
_cell.angle_gamma   90.00
#
_symmetry.space_group_name_H-M   'P 1'
#
loop_
_entity.id
_entity.type
_entity.pdbx_description
1 polymer ?
#
loop_
_entity_poly.entity_id
_entity_poly.type
_entity_poly.pdbx_seq_one_letter_code
_entity_poly.pdbx_strand_id
1 'polypeptide(L)'
;GYIKLNGRCYLGHFNLKVMSSGYIRVVNEVPLAHYLYGVVGHEMSNTFPIEALKAQAVAAKCYVLSNMTTSGDYYIGDTSAEQVYKGYNASYTNVIEAVDSTLDEILAVNGRMLCTYYAASNGGETLLPSQAWPSKRLSDGGYDIRLDPYDLGNAYSKMETVKLPVNMGGEISPALMNMLLDKASRALGYQVNQIDGIYSVSVHSPKYSGTSRCMSKCSIELAASQNGMGSERVTLEFYTSEFESYGVVYDKTLRAYWGEMDSSGYYKIYHVRFGHGVGMSQRGAQAMGSAGMSYREILKFYYPGASFASIDVSAPQDPINKNSGVEFTPSGSFVEAVTTGGVKLRSGAGTKYSSICTVPAGSTVYVYG
;
A
#
# COMPACT_ATOMS: atom_id res chain seq x y z
N GLY A 1 -9.24 29.58 -2.25
CA GLY A 1 -10.09 29.12 -1.12
C GLY A 1 -10.15 27.61 -1.05
N TYR A 2 -10.78 27.06 -0.02
CA TYR A 2 -11.01 25.62 0.13
C TYR A 2 -12.44 25.37 0.62
N ILE A 3 -12.95 24.18 0.33
CA ILE A 3 -14.23 23.70 0.83
C ILE A 3 -13.98 22.70 1.95
N LYS A 4 -14.74 22.74 3.04
CA LYS A 4 -14.61 21.82 4.15
C LYS A 4 -15.71 20.77 4.11
N LEU A 5 -15.31 19.48 4.00
CA LEU A 5 -16.21 18.32 3.99
C LEU A 5 -15.73 17.29 5.03
N ASN A 6 -16.62 16.89 5.95
CA ASN A 6 -16.31 15.94 7.03
C ASN A 6 -15.01 16.25 7.80
N GLY A 7 -14.80 17.54 8.12
CA GLY A 7 -13.64 18.01 8.86
C GLY A 7 -12.36 18.17 8.03
N ARG A 8 -12.35 17.80 6.75
CA ARG A 8 -11.21 17.91 5.83
C ARG A 8 -11.38 19.08 4.88
N CYS A 9 -10.28 19.69 4.50
CA CYS A 9 -10.26 20.79 3.53
C CYS A 9 -9.96 20.24 2.14
N TYR A 10 -10.65 20.75 1.14
CA TYR A 10 -10.48 20.36 -0.27
C TYR A 10 -10.29 21.61 -1.12
N LEU A 11 -9.34 21.57 -2.02
CA LEU A 11 -9.18 22.58 -3.07
C LEU A 11 -10.06 22.23 -4.28
N GLY A 12 -10.23 23.15 -5.22
CA GLY A 12 -11.02 22.93 -6.44
C GLY A 12 -12.53 23.08 -6.23
N HIS A 13 -13.29 22.31 -7.00
CA HIS A 13 -14.75 22.36 -7.04
C HIS A 13 -15.35 21.01 -6.65
N PHE A 14 -16.61 21.03 -6.19
CA PHE A 14 -17.37 19.81 -5.97
C PHE A 14 -18.52 19.71 -6.95
N ASN A 15 -18.58 18.62 -7.69
CA ASN A 15 -19.74 18.20 -8.46
C ASN A 15 -20.59 17.24 -7.64
N LEU A 16 -21.86 17.56 -7.46
CA LEU A 16 -22.81 16.80 -6.67
C LEU A 16 -23.84 16.17 -7.61
N LYS A 17 -23.97 14.84 -7.57
CA LYS A 17 -24.94 14.12 -8.40
C LYS A 17 -25.85 13.28 -7.51
N VAL A 18 -27.16 13.47 -7.65
CA VAL A 18 -28.14 12.58 -7.01
C VAL A 18 -28.20 11.27 -7.78
N MET A 19 -27.96 10.19 -7.09
CA MET A 19 -28.00 8.84 -7.65
C MET A 19 -29.40 8.25 -7.56
N SER A 20 -29.74 7.31 -8.44
CA SER A 20 -31.03 6.58 -8.39
C SER A 20 -31.28 5.86 -7.07
N SER A 21 -30.21 5.54 -6.34
CA SER A 21 -30.26 4.97 -4.97
C SER A 21 -30.67 5.97 -3.87
N GLY A 22 -30.87 7.25 -4.21
CA GLY A 22 -31.18 8.31 -3.25
C GLY A 22 -29.94 8.89 -2.52
N TYR A 23 -28.72 8.41 -2.83
CA TYR A 23 -27.49 8.99 -2.30
C TYR A 23 -26.97 10.12 -3.19
N ILE A 24 -26.18 11.02 -2.60
CA ILE A 24 -25.47 12.06 -3.35
C ILE A 24 -24.05 11.58 -3.58
N ARG A 25 -23.64 11.48 -4.84
CA ARG A 25 -22.23 11.30 -5.22
C ARG A 25 -21.56 12.66 -5.19
N VAL A 26 -20.45 12.73 -4.49
CA VAL A 26 -19.61 13.95 -4.38
C VAL A 26 -18.33 13.68 -5.15
N VAL A 27 -18.05 14.48 -6.18
CA VAL A 27 -16.83 14.40 -6.96
C VAL A 27 -16.05 15.70 -6.75
N ASN A 28 -14.79 15.62 -6.34
CA ASN A 28 -13.91 16.77 -6.24
C ASN A 28 -13.16 16.95 -7.55
N GLU A 29 -13.39 18.04 -8.23
CA GLU A 29 -12.67 18.44 -9.44
C GLU A 29 -11.55 19.41 -9.07
N VAL A 30 -10.31 19.04 -9.38
CA VAL A 30 -9.13 19.72 -8.86
C VAL A 30 -7.95 19.57 -9.82
N PRO A 31 -7.10 20.64 -9.98
CA PRO A 31 -5.85 20.53 -10.74
C PRO A 31 -4.95 19.41 -10.18
N LEU A 32 -4.14 18.82 -11.07
CA LEU A 32 -3.26 17.69 -10.72
C LEU A 32 -2.38 17.95 -9.49
N ALA A 33 -1.75 19.14 -9.39
CA ALA A 33 -0.94 19.50 -8.23
C ALA A 33 -1.74 19.43 -6.92
N HIS A 34 -2.94 19.99 -6.92
CA HIS A 34 -3.82 20.01 -5.75
C HIS A 34 -4.31 18.61 -5.36
N TYR A 35 -4.59 17.74 -6.36
CA TYR A 35 -4.86 16.33 -6.11
C TYR A 35 -3.68 15.66 -5.43
N LEU A 36 -2.46 15.85 -5.94
CA LEU A 36 -1.25 15.25 -5.41
C LEU A 36 -0.93 15.72 -3.98
N TYR A 37 -1.24 16.98 -3.60
CA TYR A 37 -1.10 17.40 -2.20
C TYR A 37 -1.95 16.54 -1.26
N GLY A 38 -3.16 16.18 -1.68
CA GLY A 38 -4.07 15.35 -0.89
C GLY A 38 -3.68 13.88 -0.86
N VAL A 39 -3.09 13.36 -1.94
CA VAL A 39 -2.60 11.98 -2.02
C VAL A 39 -1.29 11.83 -1.25
N VAL A 40 -0.25 12.59 -1.62
CA VAL A 40 1.09 12.44 -1.01
C VAL A 40 1.05 12.69 0.49
N GLY A 41 0.32 13.72 0.93
CA GLY A 41 0.20 14.05 2.35
C GLY A 41 -0.60 13.03 3.17
N HIS A 42 -1.28 12.10 2.51
CA HIS A 42 -1.98 11.01 3.17
C HIS A 42 -1.24 9.67 3.06
N GLU A 43 -0.56 9.43 1.96
CA GLU A 43 0.26 8.25 1.73
C GLU A 43 1.55 8.27 2.58
N MET A 44 2.16 9.45 2.74
CA MET A 44 3.36 9.63 3.54
C MET A 44 3.19 10.82 4.52
N SER A 45 3.78 10.70 5.71
CA SER A 45 3.82 11.82 6.65
C SER A 45 4.60 13.00 6.08
N ASN A 46 4.10 14.24 6.32
CA ASN A 46 4.84 15.47 5.99
C ASN A 46 6.23 15.58 6.65
N THR A 47 6.50 14.74 7.65
CA THR A 47 7.79 14.68 8.37
C THR A 47 8.81 13.74 7.71
N PHE A 48 8.44 13.05 6.62
CA PHE A 48 9.38 12.22 5.89
C PHE A 48 10.44 13.08 5.19
N PRO A 49 11.62 12.53 4.89
CA PRO A 49 12.64 13.22 4.09
C PRO A 49 12.04 13.76 2.80
N ILE A 50 12.40 14.99 2.44
CA ILE A 50 11.86 15.68 1.27
C ILE A 50 12.06 14.86 -0.02
N GLU A 51 13.19 14.17 -0.15
CA GLU A 51 13.48 13.32 -1.31
C GLU A 51 12.57 12.08 -1.38
N ALA A 52 12.14 11.53 -0.25
CA ALA A 52 11.15 10.47 -0.22
C ALA A 52 9.75 11.00 -0.64
N LEU A 53 9.38 12.20 -0.20
CA LEU A 53 8.14 12.86 -0.60
C LEU A 53 8.13 13.20 -2.09
N LYS A 54 9.26 13.66 -2.67
CA LYS A 54 9.43 13.89 -4.11
C LYS A 54 9.28 12.59 -4.91
N ALA A 55 9.89 11.50 -4.45
CA ALA A 55 9.75 10.19 -5.07
C ALA A 55 8.28 9.73 -5.06
N GLN A 56 7.57 9.92 -3.94
CA GLN A 56 6.15 9.61 -3.83
C GLN A 56 5.30 10.49 -4.75
N ALA A 57 5.62 11.77 -4.87
CA ALA A 57 4.88 12.69 -5.73
C ALA A 57 4.97 12.27 -7.21
N VAL A 58 6.17 11.93 -7.71
CA VAL A 58 6.36 11.41 -9.07
C VAL A 58 5.63 10.08 -9.25
N ALA A 59 5.75 9.15 -8.29
CA ALA A 59 5.08 7.86 -8.37
C ALA A 59 3.55 8.02 -8.36
N ALA A 60 2.99 8.79 -7.44
CA ALA A 60 1.55 9.04 -7.36
C ALA A 60 0.99 9.68 -8.63
N LYS A 61 1.75 10.62 -9.22
CA LYS A 61 1.40 11.27 -10.48
C LYS A 61 1.35 10.27 -11.64
N CYS A 62 2.40 9.49 -11.85
CA CYS A 62 2.42 8.48 -12.90
C CYS A 62 1.31 7.43 -12.72
N TYR A 63 1.00 7.07 -11.48
CA TYR A 63 -0.11 6.15 -11.19
C TYR A 63 -1.46 6.74 -11.61
N VAL A 64 -1.81 7.96 -11.13
CA VAL A 64 -3.12 8.55 -11.45
C VAL A 64 -3.28 8.77 -12.94
N LEU A 65 -2.28 9.36 -13.61
CA LEU A 65 -2.34 9.63 -15.04
C LEU A 65 -2.43 8.36 -15.91
N SER A 66 -1.91 7.22 -15.41
CA SER A 66 -2.02 5.92 -16.10
C SER A 66 -3.33 5.20 -15.85
N ASN A 67 -4.01 5.46 -14.72
CA ASN A 67 -5.21 4.72 -14.29
C ASN A 67 -6.50 5.55 -14.39
N MET A 68 -6.42 6.83 -14.72
CA MET A 68 -7.61 7.65 -14.91
C MET A 68 -8.53 7.07 -15.97
N THR A 69 -9.82 6.95 -15.67
CA THR A 69 -10.85 6.57 -16.63
C THR A 69 -11.41 7.80 -17.35
N THR A 70 -11.77 7.62 -18.61
CA THR A 70 -12.44 8.66 -19.41
C THR A 70 -13.96 8.47 -19.45
N SER A 71 -14.47 7.47 -18.76
CA SER A 71 -15.90 7.13 -18.71
C SER A 71 -16.41 7.15 -17.28
N GLY A 72 -17.64 7.58 -17.09
CA GLY A 72 -18.29 7.63 -15.78
C GLY A 72 -18.36 9.03 -15.18
N ASP A 73 -18.69 9.10 -13.89
CA ASP A 73 -18.93 10.36 -13.19
C ASP A 73 -17.66 10.93 -12.52
N TYR A 74 -16.58 10.15 -12.47
CA TYR A 74 -15.28 10.55 -11.91
C TYR A 74 -14.16 9.74 -12.58
N TYR A 75 -12.92 10.23 -12.47
CA TYR A 75 -11.75 9.62 -13.13
C TYR A 75 -11.06 8.57 -12.31
N ILE A 76 -10.99 8.78 -11.01
CA ILE A 76 -10.30 7.91 -10.08
C ILE A 76 -11.03 7.93 -8.73
N GLY A 77 -11.05 6.80 -8.04
CA GLY A 77 -11.59 6.71 -6.68
C GLY A 77 -10.64 7.28 -5.63
N ASP A 78 -11.17 7.54 -4.43
CA ASP A 78 -10.47 8.18 -3.31
C ASP A 78 -10.07 7.18 -2.20
N THR A 79 -10.08 5.89 -2.49
CA THR A 79 -9.84 4.82 -1.53
C THR A 79 -8.55 4.05 -1.80
N SER A 80 -8.15 3.20 -0.86
CA SER A 80 -6.98 2.32 -0.99
C SER A 80 -7.07 1.28 -2.12
N ALA A 81 -8.21 1.18 -2.81
CA ALA A 81 -8.33 0.37 -4.02
C ALA A 81 -7.57 0.99 -5.20
N GLU A 82 -7.37 2.30 -5.16
CA GLU A 82 -6.62 3.10 -6.13
C GLU A 82 -5.58 3.96 -5.41
N GLN A 83 -5.89 5.22 -5.08
CA GLN A 83 -5.05 6.11 -4.27
C GLN A 83 -5.89 6.78 -3.19
N VAL A 84 -5.40 6.77 -1.95
CA VAL A 84 -6.14 7.42 -0.87
C VAL A 84 -6.02 8.94 -1.01
N TYR A 85 -7.16 9.59 -1.29
CA TYR A 85 -7.27 11.04 -1.39
C TYR A 85 -8.09 11.59 -0.23
N LYS A 86 -7.49 12.44 0.61
CA LYS A 86 -8.13 12.97 1.83
C LYS A 86 -8.14 14.49 1.90
N GLY A 87 -7.97 15.15 0.75
CA GLY A 87 -7.99 16.60 0.64
C GLY A 87 -6.68 17.26 1.05
N TYR A 88 -6.72 18.56 1.23
CA TYR A 88 -5.57 19.45 1.37
C TYR A 88 -5.32 19.85 2.82
N ASN A 89 -4.05 19.94 3.19
CA ASN A 89 -3.61 20.50 4.46
C ASN A 89 -2.51 21.55 4.21
N ALA A 90 -2.82 22.82 4.43
CA ALA A 90 -1.88 23.94 4.22
C ALA A 90 -0.61 23.86 5.09
N SER A 91 -0.64 23.12 6.19
CA SER A 91 0.53 22.94 7.06
C SER A 91 1.51 21.86 6.55
N TYR A 92 1.16 21.14 5.50
CA TYR A 92 2.02 20.10 4.90
C TYR A 92 2.98 20.72 3.87
N THR A 93 3.82 21.64 4.35
CA THR A 93 4.72 22.45 3.51
C THR A 93 5.73 21.60 2.74
N ASN A 94 6.27 20.53 3.34
CA ASN A 94 7.22 19.65 2.65
C ASN A 94 6.52 18.84 1.55
N VAL A 95 5.27 18.41 1.76
CA VAL A 95 4.47 17.73 0.73
C VAL A 95 4.21 18.67 -0.44
N ILE A 96 3.81 19.93 -0.16
CA ILE A 96 3.55 20.95 -1.19
C ILE A 96 4.83 21.19 -2.00
N GLU A 97 5.96 21.43 -1.34
CA GLU A 97 7.27 21.63 -1.99
C GLU A 97 7.68 20.41 -2.84
N ALA A 98 7.49 19.19 -2.32
CA ALA A 98 7.83 17.97 -3.04
C ALA A 98 7.02 17.81 -4.33
N VAL A 99 5.72 18.09 -4.28
CA VAL A 99 4.84 18.03 -5.45
C VAL A 99 5.20 19.12 -6.46
N ASP A 100 5.33 20.38 -6.02
CA ASP A 100 5.59 21.52 -6.90
C ASP A 100 6.93 21.40 -7.62
N SER A 101 7.98 20.96 -6.90
CA SER A 101 9.32 20.80 -7.46
C SER A 101 9.49 19.61 -8.43
N THR A 102 8.51 18.72 -8.52
CA THR A 102 8.54 17.53 -9.39
C THR A 102 7.34 17.46 -10.34
N LEU A 103 6.54 18.52 -10.44
CA LEU A 103 5.23 18.46 -11.08
C LEU A 103 5.29 18.07 -12.56
N ASP A 104 6.31 18.50 -13.28
CA ASP A 104 6.53 18.23 -14.69
C ASP A 104 7.24 16.89 -14.97
N GLU A 105 7.78 16.20 -13.94
CA GLU A 105 8.52 14.95 -14.12
C GLU A 105 7.62 13.71 -14.06
N ILE A 106 7.89 12.76 -14.97
CA ILE A 106 7.28 11.42 -14.98
C ILE A 106 8.35 10.35 -15.19
N LEU A 107 7.96 9.09 -14.95
CA LEU A 107 8.71 7.91 -15.35
C LEU A 107 8.12 7.30 -16.62
N ALA A 108 8.98 6.95 -17.57
CA ALA A 108 8.59 6.36 -18.84
C ALA A 108 9.44 5.14 -19.19
N VAL A 109 8.84 4.19 -19.90
CA VAL A 109 9.48 3.01 -20.50
C VAL A 109 9.16 3.01 -21.99
N ASN A 110 10.20 2.98 -22.83
CA ASN A 110 10.05 3.01 -24.30
C ASN A 110 9.14 4.16 -24.78
N GLY A 111 9.30 5.35 -24.20
CA GLY A 111 8.55 6.56 -24.55
C GLY A 111 7.09 6.57 -24.07
N ARG A 112 6.65 5.60 -23.29
CA ARG A 112 5.31 5.55 -22.68
C ARG A 112 5.40 5.72 -21.18
N MET A 113 4.50 6.50 -20.60
CA MET A 113 4.45 6.69 -19.14
C MET A 113 4.27 5.34 -18.44
N LEU A 114 5.07 5.11 -17.40
CA LEU A 114 4.99 3.93 -16.56
C LEU A 114 3.86 4.11 -15.53
N CYS A 115 2.97 3.15 -15.44
CA CYS A 115 2.07 3.04 -14.28
C CYS A 115 2.89 2.60 -13.06
N THR A 116 3.12 3.50 -12.11
CA THR A 116 4.01 3.27 -10.96
C THR A 116 3.22 2.82 -9.73
N TYR A 117 3.35 1.55 -9.38
CA TYR A 117 2.77 1.01 -8.15
C TYR A 117 3.68 1.30 -6.96
N TYR A 118 3.09 1.53 -5.78
CA TYR A 118 3.80 1.71 -4.53
C TYR A 118 2.98 1.14 -3.35
N ALA A 119 3.65 0.78 -2.28
CA ALA A 119 3.02 0.21 -1.10
C ALA A 119 3.77 0.61 0.17
N ALA A 120 3.15 0.44 1.34
CA ALA A 120 3.75 0.83 2.60
C ALA A 120 5.10 0.12 2.86
N SER A 121 5.18 -1.21 2.64
CA SER A 121 6.40 -2.00 2.82
C SER A 121 6.40 -3.19 1.87
N ASN A 122 7.53 -3.46 1.23
CA ASN A 122 7.71 -4.64 0.37
C ASN A 122 8.24 -5.87 1.14
N GLY A 123 8.61 -5.71 2.42
CA GLY A 123 9.13 -6.79 3.25
C GLY A 123 10.53 -7.23 2.87
N GLY A 124 11.33 -6.33 2.30
CA GLY A 124 12.72 -6.56 1.92
C GLY A 124 12.94 -7.11 0.51
N GLU A 125 11.88 -7.21 -0.30
CA GLU A 125 11.97 -7.62 -1.69
C GLU A 125 10.80 -7.06 -2.51
N THR A 126 11.10 -6.43 -3.66
CA THR A 126 10.09 -5.98 -4.61
C THR A 126 9.50 -7.14 -5.41
N LEU A 127 8.28 -6.96 -5.92
CA LEU A 127 7.62 -7.89 -6.84
C LEU A 127 7.39 -7.26 -8.21
N LEU A 128 7.21 -8.13 -9.20
CA LEU A 128 6.69 -7.73 -10.52
C LEU A 128 5.16 -7.59 -10.49
N PRO A 129 4.58 -6.66 -11.27
CA PRO A 129 3.13 -6.53 -11.43
C PRO A 129 2.45 -7.85 -11.83
N SER A 130 3.03 -8.62 -12.75
CA SER A 130 2.51 -9.91 -13.19
C SER A 130 2.46 -10.96 -12.06
N GLN A 131 3.36 -10.89 -11.10
CA GLN A 131 3.40 -11.80 -9.95
C GLN A 131 2.38 -11.44 -8.87
N ALA A 132 2.19 -10.14 -8.62
CA ALA A 132 1.21 -9.67 -7.63
C ALA A 132 -0.24 -9.84 -8.14
N TRP A 133 -0.45 -9.66 -9.43
CA TRP A 133 -1.78 -9.72 -10.05
C TRP A 133 -1.78 -10.55 -11.34
N PRO A 134 -1.58 -11.87 -11.29
CA PRO A 134 -1.40 -12.71 -12.48
C PRO A 134 -2.62 -12.71 -13.42
N SER A 135 -3.82 -12.47 -12.89
CA SER A 135 -5.05 -12.39 -13.68
C SER A 135 -5.18 -11.09 -14.49
N LYS A 136 -4.46 -10.02 -14.13
CA LYS A 136 -4.60 -8.70 -14.75
C LYS A 136 -3.74 -8.52 -16.01
N ARG A 137 -2.83 -9.45 -16.33
CA ARG A 137 -1.92 -9.38 -17.48
C ARG A 137 -1.17 -8.05 -17.59
N LEU A 138 -0.67 -7.53 -16.45
CA LEU A 138 0.05 -6.27 -16.39
C LEU A 138 1.45 -6.43 -16.98
N SER A 139 1.99 -5.33 -17.53
CA SER A 139 3.37 -5.27 -18.01
C SER A 139 4.34 -5.16 -16.83
N ASP A 140 5.42 -5.91 -16.88
CA ASP A 140 6.54 -5.82 -15.95
C ASP A 140 7.62 -4.80 -16.40
N GLY A 141 7.40 -4.16 -17.54
CA GLY A 141 8.32 -3.16 -18.06
C GLY A 141 8.56 -2.02 -17.04
N GLY A 142 9.82 -1.74 -16.78
CA GLY A 142 10.23 -0.74 -15.79
C GLY A 142 10.47 -1.29 -14.38
N TYR A 143 9.99 -2.50 -14.07
CA TYR A 143 10.11 -3.16 -12.77
C TYR A 143 11.19 -4.24 -12.78
N ASP A 144 11.64 -4.62 -11.58
CA ASP A 144 12.56 -5.73 -11.35
C ASP A 144 12.32 -6.31 -9.95
N ILE A 145 12.71 -7.57 -9.74
CA ILE A 145 12.77 -8.17 -8.40
C ILE A 145 14.10 -7.79 -7.78
N ARG A 146 14.04 -7.05 -6.69
CA ARG A 146 15.21 -6.55 -5.98
C ARG A 146 15.10 -6.75 -4.49
N LEU A 147 16.21 -7.11 -3.87
CA LEU A 147 16.35 -7.05 -2.41
C LEU A 147 16.33 -5.59 -1.97
N ASP A 148 15.56 -5.30 -0.95
CA ASP A 148 15.40 -3.96 -0.38
C ASP A 148 15.82 -3.93 1.09
N PRO A 149 17.12 -3.75 1.35
CA PRO A 149 17.61 -3.66 2.72
C PRO A 149 17.15 -2.39 3.43
N TYR A 150 16.76 -1.36 2.69
CA TYR A 150 16.26 -0.10 3.26
C TYR A 150 14.88 -0.28 3.88
N ASP A 151 14.00 -1.07 3.24
CA ASP A 151 12.70 -1.40 3.81
C ASP A 151 12.84 -2.24 5.08
N LEU A 152 13.66 -3.31 5.04
CA LEU A 152 13.92 -4.15 6.21
C LEU A 152 14.62 -3.40 7.35
N GLY A 153 15.53 -2.51 7.04
CA GLY A 153 16.24 -1.70 8.02
C GLY A 153 15.42 -0.57 8.62
N ASN A 154 14.25 -0.27 8.10
CA ASN A 154 13.39 0.78 8.63
C ASN A 154 12.65 0.29 9.89
N ALA A 155 12.87 0.96 11.01
CA ALA A 155 12.28 0.60 12.31
C ALA A 155 10.73 0.62 12.33
N TYR A 156 10.10 1.27 11.35
CA TYR A 156 8.65 1.35 11.21
C TYR A 156 8.07 0.35 10.21
N SER A 157 8.91 -0.47 9.56
CA SER A 157 8.44 -1.58 8.74
C SER A 157 7.86 -2.65 9.65
N LYS A 158 6.63 -3.06 9.37
CA LYS A 158 5.97 -4.10 10.15
C LYS A 158 6.64 -5.45 9.91
N MET A 159 6.99 -6.13 10.99
CA MET A 159 7.61 -7.44 10.94
C MET A 159 7.28 -8.24 12.21
N GLU A 160 6.92 -9.50 12.04
CA GLU A 160 6.90 -10.49 13.09
C GLU A 160 8.00 -11.53 12.85
N THR A 161 8.55 -12.08 13.90
CA THR A 161 9.67 -13.03 13.80
C THR A 161 9.37 -14.29 14.61
N VAL A 162 9.40 -15.43 13.93
CA VAL A 162 9.38 -16.76 14.56
C VAL A 162 10.81 -17.22 14.75
N LYS A 163 11.17 -17.66 15.95
CA LYS A 163 12.53 -18.08 16.30
C LYS A 163 12.53 -19.56 16.68
N LEU A 164 13.42 -20.33 16.06
CA LEU A 164 13.62 -21.75 16.34
C LEU A 164 15.09 -21.99 16.67
N PRO A 165 15.42 -22.50 17.87
CA PRO A 165 16.80 -22.88 18.23
C PRO A 165 17.20 -24.13 17.45
N VAL A 166 18.32 -24.10 16.73
CA VAL A 166 18.79 -25.24 15.91
C VAL A 166 20.04 -25.81 16.51
N ASN A 167 20.03 -27.14 16.81
CA ASN A 167 21.12 -27.88 17.47
C ASN A 167 21.56 -27.31 18.83
N MET A 168 20.65 -26.62 19.52
CA MET A 168 20.90 -26.00 20.82
C MET A 168 19.62 -25.96 21.66
N GLY A 169 19.76 -25.81 22.96
CA GLY A 169 18.65 -25.43 23.83
C GLY A 169 18.28 -23.96 23.60
N GLY A 170 16.99 -23.65 23.73
CA GLY A 170 16.51 -22.28 23.59
C GLY A 170 15.01 -22.18 23.79
N GLU A 171 14.54 -20.96 23.96
CA GLU A 171 13.11 -20.70 24.15
C GLU A 171 12.34 -20.78 22.83
N ILE A 172 11.20 -21.47 22.89
CA ILE A 172 10.21 -21.55 21.82
C ILE A 172 8.93 -20.93 22.36
N SER A 173 8.27 -20.06 21.59
CA SER A 173 7.00 -19.46 22.04
C SER A 173 5.93 -20.52 22.27
N PRO A 174 5.02 -20.35 23.26
CA PRO A 174 3.99 -21.34 23.57
C PRO A 174 3.13 -21.74 22.35
N ALA A 175 2.75 -20.78 21.51
CA ALA A 175 1.98 -21.06 20.30
C ALA A 175 2.76 -21.91 19.29
N LEU A 176 4.04 -21.63 19.10
CA LEU A 176 4.91 -22.42 18.23
C LEU A 176 5.15 -23.81 18.81
N MET A 177 5.38 -23.93 20.12
CA MET A 177 5.51 -25.24 20.80
C MET A 177 4.26 -26.10 20.58
N ASN A 178 3.06 -25.53 20.80
CA ASN A 178 1.80 -26.24 20.57
C ASN A 178 1.66 -26.70 19.12
N MET A 179 2.03 -25.85 18.17
CA MET A 179 2.03 -26.21 16.75
C MET A 179 2.98 -27.38 16.44
N LEU A 180 4.19 -27.34 16.97
CA LEU A 180 5.18 -28.40 16.74
C LEU A 180 4.73 -29.73 17.35
N LEU A 181 4.19 -29.71 18.56
CA LEU A 181 3.66 -30.92 19.24
C LEU A 181 2.47 -31.51 18.49
N ASP A 182 1.51 -30.69 18.04
CA ASP A 182 0.38 -31.17 17.24
C ASP A 182 0.84 -31.81 15.93
N LYS A 183 1.72 -31.12 15.19
CA LYS A 183 2.25 -31.65 13.93
C LYS A 183 3.09 -32.91 14.10
N ALA A 184 3.94 -32.95 15.11
CA ALA A 184 4.76 -34.13 15.41
C ALA A 184 3.87 -35.33 15.82
N SER A 185 2.84 -35.12 16.65
CA SER A 185 1.89 -36.17 17.01
C SER A 185 1.17 -36.74 15.80
N ARG A 186 0.74 -35.89 14.86
CA ARG A 186 0.11 -36.36 13.62
C ARG A 186 1.06 -37.11 12.71
N ALA A 187 2.31 -36.66 12.61
CA ALA A 187 3.30 -37.30 11.75
C ALA A 187 3.79 -38.65 12.29
N LEU A 188 3.90 -38.77 13.61
CA LEU A 188 4.31 -40.02 14.28
C LEU A 188 3.14 -40.99 14.52
N GLY A 189 1.91 -40.52 14.47
CA GLY A 189 0.70 -41.35 14.67
C GLY A 189 0.36 -41.63 16.16
N TYR A 190 1.02 -40.96 17.09
CA TYR A 190 0.71 -41.01 18.51
C TYR A 190 0.96 -39.67 19.20
N GLN A 191 0.40 -39.45 20.38
CA GLN A 191 0.51 -38.20 21.11
C GLN A 191 1.92 -38.01 21.65
N VAL A 192 2.62 -36.96 21.25
CA VAL A 192 3.85 -36.50 21.87
C VAL A 192 3.57 -35.24 22.71
N ASN A 193 4.35 -35.04 23.74
CA ASN A 193 4.20 -33.88 24.65
C ASN A 193 5.53 -33.15 24.92
N GLN A 194 6.61 -33.59 24.25
CA GLN A 194 7.92 -32.97 24.38
C GLN A 194 8.62 -32.90 23.02
N ILE A 195 9.25 -31.78 22.73
CA ILE A 195 10.23 -31.61 21.65
C ILE A 195 11.61 -31.72 22.28
N ASP A 196 12.35 -32.74 21.88
CA ASP A 196 13.66 -33.06 22.48
C ASP A 196 14.79 -32.31 21.80
N GLY A 197 14.60 -31.86 20.56
CA GLY A 197 15.56 -31.05 19.83
C GLY A 197 15.07 -30.66 18.43
N ILE A 198 15.59 -29.60 17.91
CA ILE A 198 15.39 -29.13 16.51
C ILE A 198 16.75 -29.19 15.82
N TYR A 199 16.84 -29.92 14.71
CA TYR A 199 18.09 -30.20 14.01
C TYR A 199 18.28 -29.39 12.75
N SER A 200 17.19 -29.15 12.02
CA SER A 200 17.21 -28.29 10.85
C SER A 200 15.89 -27.57 10.69
N VAL A 201 15.98 -26.37 10.16
CA VAL A 201 14.82 -25.55 9.78
C VAL A 201 15.14 -24.90 8.44
N SER A 202 14.17 -24.90 7.56
CA SER A 202 14.26 -24.16 6.31
C SER A 202 12.89 -23.67 5.87
N VAL A 203 12.83 -22.48 5.28
CA VAL A 203 11.70 -22.07 4.45
C VAL A 203 12.09 -22.23 2.99
N HIS A 204 11.18 -22.78 2.18
CA HIS A 204 11.44 -23.15 0.80
C HIS A 204 10.18 -23.06 -0.06
N SER A 205 10.25 -23.48 -1.31
CA SER A 205 9.19 -23.38 -2.32
C SER A 205 8.82 -21.91 -2.56
N PRO A 206 9.60 -21.20 -3.41
CA PRO A 206 9.32 -19.81 -3.75
C PRO A 206 7.87 -19.61 -4.14
N LYS A 207 7.22 -18.62 -3.54
CA LYS A 207 5.82 -18.27 -3.82
C LYS A 207 5.67 -17.69 -5.23
N TYR A 208 6.70 -17.05 -5.73
CA TYR A 208 6.75 -16.42 -7.04
C TYR A 208 7.89 -17.02 -7.87
N SER A 209 7.79 -16.95 -9.18
CA SER A 209 8.85 -17.42 -10.09
C SER A 209 10.11 -16.57 -9.97
N GLY A 210 11.25 -17.17 -10.31
CA GLY A 210 12.56 -16.49 -10.29
C GLY A 210 13.28 -16.61 -8.93
N THR A 211 13.99 -15.56 -8.57
CA THR A 211 14.87 -15.52 -7.39
C THR A 211 14.17 -15.00 -6.13
N SER A 212 12.85 -15.05 -6.08
CA SER A 212 12.10 -14.53 -4.95
C SER A 212 12.49 -15.22 -3.64
N ARG A 213 12.77 -14.42 -2.60
CA ARG A 213 12.97 -14.90 -1.25
C ARG A 213 11.67 -15.19 -0.46
N CYS A 214 10.52 -14.82 -1.05
CA CYS A 214 9.22 -15.10 -0.45
C CYS A 214 8.88 -16.58 -0.60
N MET A 215 8.84 -17.32 0.51
CA MET A 215 8.66 -18.77 0.55
C MET A 215 7.26 -19.16 1.01
N SER A 216 6.76 -20.27 0.49
CA SER A 216 5.41 -20.76 0.80
C SER A 216 5.38 -21.97 1.74
N LYS A 217 6.51 -22.67 1.92
CA LYS A 217 6.60 -23.84 2.78
C LYS A 217 7.71 -23.71 3.81
N CYS A 218 7.53 -24.42 4.92
CA CYS A 218 8.51 -24.58 5.98
C CYS A 218 8.74 -26.07 6.22
N SER A 219 10.00 -26.47 6.37
CA SER A 219 10.42 -27.81 6.77
C SER A 219 11.22 -27.72 8.06
N ILE A 220 10.87 -28.54 9.03
CA ILE A 220 11.53 -28.62 10.35
C ILE A 220 11.83 -30.08 10.65
N GLU A 221 13.11 -30.41 10.79
CA GLU A 221 13.54 -31.71 11.34
C GLU A 221 13.73 -31.57 12.85
N LEU A 222 12.99 -32.36 13.59
CA LEU A 222 13.02 -32.36 15.06
C LEU A 222 12.95 -33.79 15.64
N ALA A 223 13.28 -33.94 16.90
CA ALA A 223 12.94 -35.12 17.67
C ALA A 223 11.86 -34.80 18.69
N ALA A 224 10.93 -35.71 18.86
CA ALA A 224 9.82 -35.57 19.78
C ALA A 224 9.61 -36.91 20.56
N SER A 225 9.08 -36.77 21.77
CA SER A 225 8.86 -37.92 22.65
C SER A 225 7.59 -37.78 23.48
N GLN A 226 7.21 -38.89 24.11
CA GLN A 226 6.18 -38.88 25.13
C GLN A 226 6.86 -39.05 26.52
N ASN A 227 6.78 -38.02 27.35
CA ASN A 227 7.40 -37.98 28.69
C ASN A 227 8.91 -38.27 28.69
N GLY A 228 9.64 -37.85 27.66
CA GLY A 228 11.08 -38.08 27.51
C GLY A 228 11.47 -39.51 27.14
N MET A 229 10.50 -40.38 26.83
CA MET A 229 10.75 -41.77 26.41
C MET A 229 10.41 -41.96 24.94
N GLY A 230 11.22 -42.73 24.23
CA GLY A 230 10.97 -43.07 22.83
C GLY A 230 11.14 -41.89 21.91
N SER A 231 12.20 -41.11 22.10
CA SER A 231 12.49 -39.96 21.24
C SER A 231 12.67 -40.38 19.77
N GLU A 232 11.80 -39.92 18.90
CA GLU A 232 11.83 -40.24 17.48
C GLU A 232 12.06 -38.98 16.65
N ARG A 233 12.84 -39.10 15.58
CA ARG A 233 13.06 -38.03 14.61
C ARG A 233 11.96 -38.02 13.58
N VAL A 234 11.49 -36.80 13.27
CA VAL A 234 10.48 -36.57 12.27
C VAL A 234 10.76 -35.25 11.52
N THR A 235 10.46 -35.26 10.23
CA THR A 235 10.47 -34.03 9.43
C THR A 235 9.04 -33.56 9.24
N LEU A 236 8.75 -32.33 9.71
CA LEU A 236 7.49 -31.67 9.55
C LEU A 236 7.58 -30.78 8.29
N GLU A 237 6.64 -30.95 7.37
CA GLU A 237 6.51 -30.06 6.21
C GLU A 237 5.10 -29.44 6.18
N PHE A 238 5.01 -28.12 6.05
CA PHE A 238 3.76 -27.40 6.10
C PHE A 238 3.84 -26.05 5.37
N TYR A 239 2.70 -25.42 5.10
CA TYR A 239 2.66 -24.09 4.51
C TYR A 239 2.99 -23.01 5.56
N THR A 240 3.77 -22.00 5.18
CA THR A 240 4.12 -20.88 6.06
C THR A 240 2.89 -20.12 6.59
N SER A 241 1.78 -20.11 5.83
CA SER A 241 0.50 -19.54 6.27
C SER A 241 -0.11 -20.25 7.49
N GLU A 242 0.34 -21.47 7.82
CA GLU A 242 -0.16 -22.18 8.99
C GLU A 242 0.33 -21.56 10.31
N PHE A 243 1.42 -20.78 10.30
CA PHE A 243 1.82 -19.99 11.46
C PHE A 243 0.72 -19.03 11.93
N GLU A 244 -0.06 -18.46 11.00
CA GLU A 244 -1.23 -17.64 11.35
C GLU A 244 -2.35 -18.48 11.97
N SER A 245 -2.59 -19.67 11.42
CA SER A 245 -3.66 -20.56 11.87
C SER A 245 -3.44 -21.07 13.28
N TYR A 246 -2.20 -21.25 13.69
CA TYR A 246 -1.81 -21.67 15.05
C TYR A 246 -1.56 -20.48 16.00
N GLY A 247 -1.72 -19.24 15.53
CA GLY A 247 -1.47 -18.05 16.34
C GLY A 247 -0.01 -17.86 16.70
N VAL A 248 0.92 -18.36 15.88
CA VAL A 248 2.36 -18.12 16.02
C VAL A 248 2.72 -16.71 15.57
N VAL A 249 2.02 -16.22 14.54
CA VAL A 249 2.04 -14.83 14.08
C VAL A 249 0.61 -14.30 14.09
N TYR A 250 0.43 -12.98 14.25
CA TYR A 250 -0.87 -12.36 14.51
C TYR A 250 -1.27 -11.30 13.47
N ASP A 251 -0.31 -10.62 12.85
CA ASP A 251 -0.60 -9.54 11.90
C ASP A 251 -0.98 -10.09 10.52
N LYS A 252 -2.26 -10.41 10.34
CA LYS A 252 -2.83 -10.90 9.06
C LYS A 252 -2.73 -9.90 7.90
N THR A 253 -2.21 -8.70 8.13
CA THR A 253 -1.96 -7.72 7.06
C THR A 253 -0.62 -7.94 6.38
N LEU A 254 0.29 -8.71 6.97
CA LEU A 254 1.57 -9.11 6.38
C LEU A 254 1.37 -10.26 5.39
N ARG A 255 2.21 -10.36 4.36
CA ARG A 255 1.91 -11.20 3.18
C ARG A 255 3.06 -12.07 2.70
N ALA A 256 4.22 -11.98 3.32
CA ALA A 256 5.42 -12.68 2.86
C ALA A 256 6.18 -13.34 4.01
N TYR A 257 6.75 -14.49 3.72
CA TYR A 257 7.64 -15.22 4.64
C TYR A 257 8.97 -15.46 3.98
N TRP A 258 10.05 -15.26 4.72
CA TRP A 258 11.39 -15.71 4.37
C TRP A 258 12.16 -16.03 5.66
N GLY A 259 13.30 -16.71 5.55
CA GLY A 259 14.04 -17.11 6.76
C GLY A 259 15.53 -17.20 6.52
N GLU A 260 16.27 -17.09 7.61
CA GLU A 260 17.72 -17.23 7.65
C GLU A 260 18.20 -17.70 9.02
N MET A 261 19.38 -18.30 9.05
CA MET A 261 20.08 -18.61 10.28
C MET A 261 20.78 -17.38 10.82
N ASP A 262 20.61 -17.06 12.09
CA ASP A 262 21.37 -16.01 12.74
C ASP A 262 22.67 -16.51 13.36
N SER A 263 23.53 -15.58 13.78
CA SER A 263 24.84 -15.89 14.40
C SER A 263 24.72 -16.53 15.79
N SER A 264 23.55 -16.51 16.42
CA SER A 264 23.31 -17.09 17.74
C SER A 264 22.74 -18.51 17.71
N GLY A 265 22.57 -19.09 16.50
CA GLY A 265 22.06 -20.45 16.31
C GLY A 265 20.54 -20.56 16.22
N TYR A 266 19.83 -19.43 16.13
CA TYR A 266 18.41 -19.43 15.85
C TYR A 266 18.14 -19.33 14.35
N TYR A 267 17.27 -20.19 13.85
CA TYR A 267 16.64 -19.95 12.56
C TYR A 267 15.47 -18.98 12.75
N LYS A 268 15.55 -17.84 12.08
CA LYS A 268 14.53 -16.80 12.12
C LYS A 268 13.68 -16.87 10.87
N ILE A 269 12.36 -16.97 11.06
CA ILE A 269 11.39 -16.84 9.99
C ILE A 269 10.70 -15.49 10.15
N TYR A 270 10.82 -14.65 9.17
CA TYR A 270 10.25 -13.31 9.15
C TYR A 270 8.92 -13.32 8.41
N HIS A 271 7.88 -12.77 9.07
CA HIS A 271 6.59 -12.49 8.48
C HIS A 271 6.54 -10.99 8.21
N VAL A 272 6.49 -10.59 6.96
CA VAL A 272 6.77 -9.24 6.47
C VAL A 272 5.86 -8.85 5.31
N ARG A 273 6.06 -7.67 4.74
CA ARG A 273 5.37 -7.09 3.58
C ARG A 273 3.96 -6.61 3.91
N PHE A 274 3.86 -5.32 4.17
CA PHE A 274 2.57 -4.63 4.34
C PHE A 274 2.16 -3.93 3.04
N GLY A 275 1.28 -4.60 2.29
CA GLY A 275 0.83 -4.19 0.95
C GLY A 275 1.17 -5.21 -0.13
N HIS A 276 1.12 -4.81 -1.40
CA HIS A 276 1.34 -5.71 -2.56
C HIS A 276 2.81 -5.97 -2.90
N GLY A 277 3.73 -5.12 -2.43
CA GLY A 277 5.18 -5.29 -2.65
C GLY A 277 5.68 -4.93 -4.05
N VAL A 278 4.86 -4.40 -4.93
CA VAL A 278 5.23 -4.00 -6.29
C VAL A 278 5.71 -2.56 -6.30
N GLY A 279 6.85 -2.30 -6.94
CA GLY A 279 7.40 -0.96 -7.10
C GLY A 279 7.91 -0.36 -5.79
N MET A 280 7.65 0.92 -5.55
CA MET A 280 8.27 1.64 -4.44
C MET A 280 7.70 1.25 -3.09
N SER A 281 8.59 0.87 -2.14
CA SER A 281 8.27 0.83 -0.73
C SER A 281 8.33 2.23 -0.13
N GLN A 282 7.25 2.66 0.52
CA GLN A 282 7.23 3.96 1.22
C GLN A 282 8.22 3.97 2.40
N ARG A 283 8.38 2.84 3.11
CA ARG A 283 9.35 2.69 4.21
C ARG A 283 10.78 2.62 3.68
N GLY A 284 11.01 1.92 2.56
CA GLY A 284 12.31 1.91 1.90
C GLY A 284 12.69 3.29 1.38
N ALA A 285 11.79 4.01 0.70
CA ALA A 285 12.02 5.38 0.26
C ALA A 285 12.31 6.33 1.42
N GLN A 286 11.60 6.18 2.57
CA GLN A 286 11.91 6.94 3.79
C GLN A 286 13.34 6.70 4.28
N ALA A 287 13.77 5.44 4.35
CA ALA A 287 15.12 5.09 4.80
C ALA A 287 16.19 5.61 3.84
N MET A 288 15.97 5.46 2.52
CA MET A 288 16.87 5.98 1.48
C MET A 288 17.00 7.50 1.57
N GLY A 289 15.88 8.24 1.68
CA GLY A 289 15.91 9.69 1.84
C GLY A 289 16.60 10.12 3.14
N SER A 290 16.42 9.38 4.24
CA SER A 290 17.14 9.61 5.50
C SER A 290 18.65 9.34 5.37
N ALA A 291 19.06 8.45 4.47
CA ALA A 291 20.47 8.19 4.12
C ALA A 291 21.05 9.20 3.12
N GLY A 292 20.29 10.23 2.72
CA GLY A 292 20.74 11.28 1.83
C GLY A 292 20.63 10.97 0.33
N MET A 293 19.92 9.91 -0.03
CA MET A 293 19.67 9.59 -1.44
C MET A 293 18.65 10.57 -2.03
N SER A 294 18.90 11.01 -3.27
CA SER A 294 17.95 11.83 -4.01
C SER A 294 16.71 11.05 -4.46
N TYR A 295 15.61 11.75 -4.72
CA TYR A 295 14.37 11.13 -5.22
C TYR A 295 14.59 10.39 -6.55
N ARG A 296 15.55 10.85 -7.38
CA ARG A 296 15.90 10.18 -8.64
C ARG A 296 16.61 8.85 -8.40
N GLU A 297 17.48 8.76 -7.41
CA GLU A 297 18.14 7.51 -7.01
C GLU A 297 17.10 6.54 -6.39
N ILE A 298 16.20 7.04 -5.53
CA ILE A 298 15.10 6.26 -4.97
C ILE A 298 14.23 5.68 -6.08
N LEU A 299 13.75 6.50 -7.01
CA LEU A 299 12.92 6.05 -8.11
C LEU A 299 13.65 5.08 -9.04
N LYS A 300 14.94 5.32 -9.30
CA LYS A 300 15.75 4.41 -10.12
C LYS A 300 16.00 3.06 -9.45
N PHE A 301 16.03 3.03 -8.13
CA PHE A 301 16.09 1.77 -7.38
C PHE A 301 14.82 0.96 -7.57
N TYR A 302 13.64 1.54 -7.44
CA TYR A 302 12.37 0.82 -7.51
C TYR A 302 11.84 0.58 -8.92
N TYR A 303 12.25 1.42 -9.88
CA TYR A 303 11.83 1.35 -11.30
C TYR A 303 13.07 1.40 -12.22
N PRO A 304 13.95 0.36 -12.14
CA PRO A 304 15.25 0.40 -12.79
C PRO A 304 15.20 0.50 -14.32
N GLY A 305 14.16 -0.04 -14.94
CA GLY A 305 13.95 0.00 -16.39
C GLY A 305 13.31 1.29 -16.91
N ALA A 306 12.91 2.20 -16.00
CA ALA A 306 12.31 3.47 -16.38
C ALA A 306 13.37 4.56 -16.59
N SER A 307 13.04 5.54 -17.42
CA SER A 307 13.75 6.80 -17.59
C SER A 307 12.87 7.97 -17.15
N PHE A 308 13.48 9.06 -16.71
CA PHE A 308 12.79 10.31 -16.44
C PHE A 308 12.41 10.99 -17.77
N ALA A 309 11.21 11.54 -17.80
CA ALA A 309 10.70 12.35 -18.89
C ALA A 309 9.89 13.51 -18.31
N SER A 310 9.62 14.52 -19.11
CA SER A 310 8.79 15.66 -18.69
C SER A 310 7.44 15.64 -19.39
N ILE A 311 6.43 16.16 -18.69
CA ILE A 311 5.10 16.46 -19.25
C ILE A 311 4.84 17.95 -19.17
N ASP A 312 4.06 18.45 -20.13
CA ASP A 312 3.55 19.82 -20.07
C ASP A 312 2.39 19.89 -19.06
N VAL A 313 2.67 20.41 -17.88
CA VAL A 313 1.67 20.55 -16.80
C VAL A 313 0.73 21.71 -17.02
N SER A 314 1.01 22.62 -17.96
CA SER A 314 0.08 23.68 -18.39
C SER A 314 -0.98 23.13 -19.35
N ALA A 315 -0.70 22.02 -20.02
CA ALA A 315 -1.68 21.29 -20.79
C ALA A 315 -2.70 20.62 -19.85
N PRO A 316 -3.97 20.55 -20.23
CA PRO A 316 -4.96 19.83 -19.47
C PRO A 316 -4.52 18.37 -19.27
N GLN A 317 -4.21 18.01 -18.01
CA GLN A 317 -3.83 16.63 -17.64
C GLN A 317 -5.07 15.75 -17.51
N ASP A 318 -6.22 16.35 -17.52
CA ASP A 318 -7.52 15.73 -17.41
C ASP A 318 -8.03 15.28 -18.78
N PRO A 319 -8.35 14.00 -18.99
CA PRO A 319 -8.96 13.52 -20.23
C PRO A 319 -10.25 14.24 -20.62
N ILE A 320 -11.00 14.79 -19.68
CA ILE A 320 -12.17 15.65 -19.97
C ILE A 320 -11.72 16.99 -20.54
N ASN A 321 -10.64 17.57 -20.05
CA ASN A 321 -10.18 18.85 -20.57
C ASN A 321 -9.71 18.80 -22.03
N LYS A 322 -9.43 17.63 -22.59
CA LYS A 322 -9.26 17.48 -24.05
C LYS A 322 -10.53 17.81 -24.85
N ASN A 323 -11.68 17.77 -24.20
CA ASN A 323 -12.99 18.11 -24.77
C ASN A 323 -13.62 19.35 -24.14
N SER A 324 -13.00 19.96 -23.18
CA SER A 324 -13.54 21.10 -22.43
C SER A 324 -13.24 22.49 -23.06
N GLY A 325 -13.27 22.57 -24.35
CA GLY A 325 -13.83 23.79 -24.96
C GLY A 325 -15.34 23.89 -24.68
N VAL A 326 -15.89 22.97 -23.89
CA VAL A 326 -17.27 23.02 -23.42
C VAL A 326 -17.23 23.44 -21.97
N GLU A 327 -17.53 24.72 -21.68
CA GLU A 327 -18.14 25.08 -20.41
C GLU A 327 -19.19 23.99 -20.11
N PHE A 328 -19.11 23.35 -18.93
CA PHE A 328 -20.15 22.45 -18.47
C PHE A 328 -21.43 23.29 -18.35
N THR A 329 -22.21 23.30 -19.41
CA THR A 329 -23.59 23.80 -19.35
C THR A 329 -24.38 22.63 -18.84
N PRO A 330 -24.87 22.65 -17.60
CA PRO A 330 -25.71 21.59 -17.10
C PRO A 330 -26.88 21.36 -18.03
N SER A 331 -27.06 20.18 -18.55
CA SER A 331 -28.26 19.83 -19.31
C SER A 331 -29.42 19.65 -18.34
N GLY A 332 -30.10 20.75 -18.06
CA GLY A 332 -31.24 20.81 -17.15
C GLY A 332 -31.39 22.22 -16.55
N SER A 333 -32.59 22.62 -16.18
CA SER A 333 -32.82 23.84 -15.44
C SER A 333 -32.21 23.69 -14.02
N PHE A 334 -31.36 24.60 -13.64
CA PHE A 334 -30.85 24.71 -12.28
C PHE A 334 -31.22 26.10 -11.72
N VAL A 335 -31.28 26.16 -10.41
CA VAL A 335 -31.40 27.42 -9.69
C VAL A 335 -30.07 27.69 -9.01
N GLU A 336 -29.44 28.79 -9.34
CA GLU A 336 -28.31 29.31 -8.60
C GLU A 336 -28.84 29.92 -7.31
N ALA A 337 -28.31 29.49 -6.18
CA ALA A 337 -28.70 29.98 -4.87
C ALA A 337 -27.45 30.30 -4.04
N VAL A 338 -27.53 31.33 -3.23
CA VAL A 338 -26.48 31.67 -2.26
C VAL A 338 -26.97 31.33 -0.87
N THR A 339 -26.17 30.58 -0.14
CA THR A 339 -26.52 30.22 1.25
C THR A 339 -26.47 31.48 2.14
N THR A 340 -27.57 31.82 2.79
CA THR A 340 -27.65 32.95 3.73
C THR A 340 -27.19 32.60 5.14
N GLY A 341 -26.98 31.31 5.42
CA GLY A 341 -26.46 30.76 6.67
C GLY A 341 -25.79 29.40 6.44
N GLY A 342 -25.22 28.82 7.46
CA GLY A 342 -24.64 27.49 7.34
C GLY A 342 -25.69 26.43 7.02
N VAL A 343 -25.68 25.88 5.82
CA VAL A 343 -26.63 24.85 5.35
C VAL A 343 -26.05 23.48 5.53
N LYS A 344 -26.75 22.59 6.25
CA LYS A 344 -26.32 21.19 6.44
C LYS A 344 -26.72 20.33 5.24
N LEU A 345 -25.73 19.85 4.50
CA LEU A 345 -25.91 18.78 3.53
C LEU A 345 -26.05 17.47 4.29
N ARG A 346 -27.09 16.68 3.98
CA ARG A 346 -27.40 15.42 4.68
C ARG A 346 -27.39 14.24 3.73
N SER A 347 -27.23 13.05 4.26
CA SER A 347 -27.22 11.78 3.49
C SER A 347 -28.59 11.39 2.92
N GLY A 348 -29.62 12.21 3.15
CA GLY A 348 -30.96 12.02 2.62
C GLY A 348 -31.87 13.17 2.98
N ALA A 349 -33.08 13.19 2.41
CA ALA A 349 -34.05 14.28 2.59
C ALA A 349 -34.60 14.32 4.03
N GLY A 350 -34.27 15.41 4.74
CA GLY A 350 -34.80 15.70 6.07
C GLY A 350 -33.81 15.58 7.22
N THR A 351 -34.20 16.07 8.39
CA THR A 351 -33.35 16.22 9.57
C THR A 351 -32.98 14.90 10.25
N LYS A 352 -33.68 13.82 9.96
CA LYS A 352 -33.40 12.46 10.46
C LYS A 352 -32.16 11.81 9.86
N TYR A 353 -31.67 12.34 8.74
CA TYR A 353 -30.47 11.82 8.07
C TYR A 353 -29.21 12.49 8.62
N SER A 354 -28.10 11.74 8.62
CA SER A 354 -26.82 12.21 9.11
C SER A 354 -26.32 13.42 8.32
N SER A 355 -25.76 14.41 9.00
CA SER A 355 -25.11 15.54 8.36
C SER A 355 -23.80 15.10 7.71
N ILE A 356 -23.66 15.32 6.39
CA ILE A 356 -22.44 15.05 5.62
C ILE A 356 -21.47 16.20 5.83
N CYS A 357 -21.95 17.43 5.63
CA CYS A 357 -21.15 18.64 5.83
C CYS A 357 -22.06 19.85 6.13
N THR A 358 -21.42 20.98 6.45
CA THR A 358 -22.08 22.29 6.50
C THR A 358 -21.48 23.14 5.38
N VAL A 359 -22.31 23.57 4.46
CA VAL A 359 -21.96 24.56 3.44
C VAL A 359 -21.97 25.92 4.11
N PRO A 360 -20.87 26.69 4.11
CA PRO A 360 -20.79 27.98 4.78
C PRO A 360 -21.82 29.00 4.23
N ALA A 361 -22.19 29.97 5.02
CA ALA A 361 -22.95 31.13 4.56
C ALA A 361 -22.19 31.86 3.44
N GLY A 362 -22.90 32.35 2.44
CA GLY A 362 -22.33 33.07 1.28
C GLY A 362 -21.78 32.15 0.18
N SER A 363 -21.91 30.81 0.33
CA SER A 363 -21.51 29.86 -0.72
C SER A 363 -22.55 29.85 -1.85
N THR A 364 -22.09 29.92 -3.09
CA THR A 364 -22.95 29.66 -4.26
C THR A 364 -23.15 28.16 -4.40
N VAL A 365 -24.40 27.75 -4.53
CA VAL A 365 -24.80 26.35 -4.77
C VAL A 365 -25.73 26.30 -5.98
N TYR A 366 -25.59 25.26 -6.79
CA TYR A 366 -26.45 25.01 -7.94
C TYR A 366 -27.39 23.86 -7.59
N VAL A 367 -28.69 24.14 -7.65
CA VAL A 367 -29.72 23.16 -7.30
C VAL A 367 -30.39 22.67 -8.58
N TYR A 368 -30.26 21.40 -8.85
CA TYR A 368 -30.87 20.71 -9.99
C TYR A 368 -32.15 20.00 -9.52
N GLY A 369 -33.20 20.11 -10.32
CA GLY A 369 -34.46 19.42 -10.10
C GLY A 369 -34.46 17.98 -10.57
#